data_d0343b7fea2982faebc6c42a9204fde5
#
_entry.id   d0343b7fea2982faebc6c42a9204fde5
#
_cell.length_a   1.000
_cell.length_b   1.000
_cell.length_c   1.000
_cell.angle_alpha   90.00
_cell.angle_beta   90.00
_cell.angle_gamma   90.00
#
_symmetry.space_group_name_H-M   'P 1'
#
loop_
_entity.id
_entity.type
_entity.pdbx_description
1 polymer ?
#
loop_
_entity_poly.entity_id
_entity_poly.type
_entity_poly.pdbx_seq_one_letter_code
_entity_poly.pdbx_strand_id
1 'polypeptide(L)'
;MTRLTSILLGTAALVALGGAARAEILVATAGPITGQYASFGEQMKRGAEMAVADINAKGGVLGQKLVLEIGDDACDPRQAVAVANQMVQKKIKFMAGHFCSGSSIPASKVYNEEGILQITPASTNPKLTEQGYKNVFRTCGRDDVQGIYAANYVVDKKIGSKIAILHDKSAYGKGLADEFKKQLNKRGVNEVMYEAYNQGDKDFSALITKMKGAGVDLVYIGGYHTEAGLITRQSREQGFAAQIMSGDALVDQQYWQITGPTGEGTLMTFAPDPRNSPAAKDVVAKFKAQGYDPEGYTLYTYAAFQVFAEAAERAKSLELDKLIKVLREGTYNTVIGPLAFDEKGDIKNPEYVMYRWSNGQYTEIKG
;
A
#
# COMPACT_ATOMS: atom_id res chain seq x y z
N MET A 1 6.43 -83.78 40.28
CA MET A 1 6.88 -82.42 40.67
C MET A 1 6.96 -81.56 39.42
N THR A 2 5.86 -80.91 39.10
CA THR A 2 5.69 -80.10 37.87
C THR A 2 5.67 -78.60 38.27
N ARG A 3 6.64 -77.83 37.77
CA ARG A 3 6.70 -76.38 38.00
C ARG A 3 5.96 -75.67 36.87
N LEU A 4 4.88 -74.97 37.20
CA LEU A 4 4.24 -73.99 36.29
C LEU A 4 5.04 -72.69 36.27
N THR A 5 5.42 -72.28 35.09
CA THR A 5 6.02 -70.96 34.83
C THR A 5 4.94 -70.00 34.27
N SER A 6 4.57 -69.03 35.08
CA SER A 6 3.61 -68.00 34.69
C SER A 6 4.32 -66.91 33.82
N ILE A 7 3.89 -66.74 32.57
CA ILE A 7 4.33 -65.65 31.67
C ILE A 7 3.38 -64.47 31.87
N LEU A 8 3.90 -63.37 32.43
CA LEU A 8 3.23 -62.06 32.42
C LEU A 8 3.37 -61.43 31.07
N LEU A 9 2.29 -61.32 30.32
CA LEU A 9 2.21 -60.42 29.14
C LEU A 9 1.98 -58.99 29.64
N GLY A 10 3.02 -58.15 29.51
CA GLY A 10 2.90 -56.70 29.68
C GLY A 10 2.35 -56.06 28.42
N THR A 11 1.11 -55.58 28.45
CA THR A 11 0.50 -54.77 27.38
C THR A 11 1.05 -53.36 27.43
N ALA A 12 1.98 -53.01 26.54
CA ALA A 12 2.42 -51.63 26.34
C ALA A 12 1.33 -50.90 25.56
N ALA A 13 0.59 -50.01 26.22
CA ALA A 13 -0.33 -49.10 25.55
C ALA A 13 0.49 -48.00 24.84
N LEU A 14 0.61 -48.09 23.52
CA LEU A 14 1.08 -46.96 22.67
C LEU A 14 0.00 -45.87 22.71
N VAL A 15 0.25 -44.83 23.50
CA VAL A 15 -0.50 -43.57 23.38
C VAL A 15 -0.03 -42.90 22.10
N ALA A 16 -0.75 -43.11 21.02
CA ALA A 16 -0.60 -42.33 19.79
C ALA A 16 -1.05 -40.88 20.09
N LEU A 17 -0.11 -39.99 20.39
CA LEU A 17 -0.34 -38.55 20.31
C LEU A 17 -0.59 -38.21 18.84
N GLY A 18 -1.82 -38.42 18.39
CA GLY A 18 -2.31 -37.85 17.14
C GLY A 18 -2.33 -36.32 17.29
N GLY A 19 -1.25 -35.69 16.89
CA GLY A 19 -1.26 -34.24 16.66
C GLY A 19 -2.36 -33.96 15.63
N ALA A 20 -3.51 -33.47 16.08
CA ALA A 20 -4.54 -32.96 15.17
C ALA A 20 -3.86 -31.93 14.28
N ALA A 21 -3.76 -32.21 12.99
CA ALA A 21 -3.37 -31.21 12.00
C ALA A 21 -4.31 -30.01 12.19
N ARG A 22 -3.82 -28.95 12.81
CA ARG A 22 -4.61 -27.73 12.96
C ARG A 22 -4.88 -27.21 11.57
N ALA A 23 -6.15 -26.89 11.29
CA ALA A 23 -6.53 -26.29 10.01
C ALA A 23 -5.70 -25.01 9.79
N GLU A 24 -5.26 -24.80 8.56
CA GLU A 24 -4.53 -23.60 8.15
C GLU A 24 -5.51 -22.49 7.75
N ILE A 25 -5.12 -21.24 7.98
CA ILE A 25 -5.89 -20.07 7.54
C ILE A 25 -5.22 -19.53 6.29
N LEU A 26 -5.93 -19.61 5.16
CA LEU A 26 -5.45 -19.02 3.91
C LEU A 26 -5.70 -17.51 3.94
N VAL A 27 -4.64 -16.76 3.70
CA VAL A 27 -4.62 -15.30 3.60
C VAL A 27 -3.91 -14.91 2.31
N ALA A 28 -4.15 -13.72 1.79
CA ALA A 28 -3.55 -13.31 0.53
C ALA A 28 -2.99 -11.90 0.58
N THR A 29 -2.05 -11.63 -0.34
CA THR A 29 -1.70 -10.28 -0.79
C THR A 29 -1.81 -10.21 -2.31
N ALA A 30 -2.25 -9.07 -2.85
CA ALA A 30 -2.37 -8.89 -4.28
C ALA A 30 -1.98 -7.46 -4.68
N GLY A 31 -1.27 -7.36 -5.80
CA GLY A 31 -0.79 -6.11 -6.37
C GLY A 31 -0.05 -6.37 -7.67
N PRO A 32 0.69 -5.39 -8.20
CA PRO A 32 1.44 -5.53 -9.45
C PRO A 32 2.74 -6.32 -9.23
N ILE A 33 2.63 -7.64 -9.12
CA ILE A 33 3.81 -8.51 -8.94
C ILE A 33 4.68 -8.49 -10.22
N THR A 34 4.05 -8.28 -11.36
CA THR A 34 4.74 -8.11 -12.65
C THR A 34 4.38 -6.76 -13.30
N GLY A 35 5.07 -6.41 -14.39
CA GLY A 35 4.83 -5.19 -15.15
C GLY A 35 5.65 -3.99 -14.67
N GLN A 36 5.27 -2.81 -15.13
CA GLN A 36 6.05 -1.57 -14.92
C GLN A 36 6.03 -1.05 -13.48
N TYR A 37 5.15 -1.56 -12.65
CA TYR A 37 5.02 -1.20 -11.23
C TYR A 37 5.41 -2.35 -10.29
N ALA A 38 6.17 -3.32 -10.79
CA ALA A 38 6.53 -4.55 -10.06
C ALA A 38 7.30 -4.28 -8.75
N SER A 39 7.99 -3.15 -8.62
CA SER A 39 8.65 -2.77 -7.36
C SER A 39 7.66 -2.63 -6.21
N PHE A 40 6.47 -2.08 -6.46
CA PHE A 40 5.43 -2.01 -5.44
C PHE A 40 4.87 -3.41 -5.08
N GLY A 41 4.75 -4.29 -6.08
CA GLY A 41 4.38 -5.68 -5.83
C GLY A 41 5.40 -6.40 -4.96
N GLU A 42 6.69 -6.15 -5.17
CA GLU A 42 7.76 -6.68 -4.33
C GLU A 42 7.70 -6.13 -2.89
N GLN A 43 7.42 -4.82 -2.72
CA GLN A 43 7.21 -4.23 -1.38
C GLN A 43 6.07 -4.95 -0.64
N MET A 44 4.93 -5.16 -1.30
CA MET A 44 3.79 -5.87 -0.70
C MET A 44 4.12 -7.32 -0.37
N LYS A 45 4.71 -8.04 -1.32
CA LYS A 45 5.09 -9.45 -1.15
C LYS A 45 6.01 -9.63 0.05
N ARG A 46 7.11 -8.85 0.12
CA ARG A 46 8.06 -8.93 1.24
C ARG A 46 7.41 -8.58 2.57
N GLY A 47 6.57 -7.54 2.61
CA GLY A 47 5.81 -7.18 3.81
C GLY A 47 4.91 -8.31 4.30
N ALA A 48 4.18 -8.94 3.37
CA ALA A 48 3.28 -10.06 3.67
C ALA A 48 4.03 -11.33 4.12
N GLU A 49 5.09 -11.71 3.41
CA GLU A 49 5.91 -12.90 3.74
C GLU A 49 6.52 -12.77 5.14
N MET A 50 7.11 -11.62 5.46
CA MET A 50 7.70 -11.36 6.78
C MET A 50 6.63 -11.36 7.87
N ALA A 51 5.48 -10.72 7.64
CA ALA A 51 4.39 -10.68 8.61
C ALA A 51 3.84 -12.08 8.91
N VAL A 52 3.58 -12.87 7.87
CA VAL A 52 3.08 -14.25 8.00
C VAL A 52 4.10 -15.12 8.75
N ALA A 53 5.39 -15.00 8.43
CA ALA A 53 6.44 -15.71 9.12
C ALA A 53 6.49 -15.37 10.63
N ASP A 54 6.43 -14.08 10.96
CA ASP A 54 6.47 -13.60 12.34
C ASP A 54 5.20 -13.99 13.14
N ILE A 55 4.03 -13.92 12.53
CA ILE A 55 2.77 -14.35 13.13
C ILE A 55 2.81 -15.86 13.40
N ASN A 56 3.27 -16.64 12.42
CA ASN A 56 3.38 -18.09 12.54
C ASN A 56 4.40 -18.53 13.60
N ALA A 57 5.51 -17.78 13.72
CA ALA A 57 6.51 -18.04 14.77
C ALA A 57 5.95 -17.81 16.19
N LYS A 58 4.93 -16.95 16.33
CA LYS A 58 4.22 -16.69 17.59
C LYS A 58 3.04 -17.65 17.86
N GLY A 59 2.82 -18.66 17.00
CA GLY A 59 1.75 -19.63 17.16
C GLY A 59 0.57 -19.48 16.18
N GLY A 60 0.67 -18.54 15.23
CA GLY A 60 -0.36 -18.29 14.22
C GLY A 60 -1.49 -17.40 14.74
N VAL A 61 -2.67 -17.55 14.17
CA VAL A 61 -3.91 -16.85 14.53
C VAL A 61 -4.92 -17.88 15.04
N LEU A 62 -5.51 -17.66 16.22
CA LEU A 62 -6.39 -18.62 16.89
C LEU A 62 -5.74 -20.02 16.99
N GLY A 63 -4.42 -20.05 17.15
CA GLY A 63 -3.65 -21.29 17.21
C GLY A 63 -3.49 -22.02 15.87
N GLN A 64 -3.83 -21.40 14.74
CA GLN A 64 -3.70 -21.95 13.39
C GLN A 64 -2.64 -21.16 12.61
N LYS A 65 -1.86 -21.84 11.76
CA LYS A 65 -0.88 -21.18 10.91
C LYS A 65 -1.55 -20.45 9.75
N LEU A 66 -0.99 -19.30 9.37
CA LEU A 66 -1.33 -18.60 8.15
C LEU A 66 -0.58 -19.22 6.97
N VAL A 67 -1.26 -19.37 5.85
CA VAL A 67 -0.69 -19.73 4.54
C VAL A 67 -0.95 -18.59 3.59
N LEU A 68 0.11 -18.03 3.00
CA LEU A 68 0.05 -16.86 2.14
C LEU A 68 -0.13 -17.26 0.68
N GLU A 69 -1.13 -16.68 0.05
CA GLU A 69 -1.35 -16.68 -1.39
C GLU A 69 -0.95 -15.32 -1.97
N ILE A 70 -0.36 -15.32 -3.16
CA ILE A 70 0.06 -14.08 -3.84
C ILE A 70 -0.69 -13.96 -5.16
N GLY A 71 -1.33 -12.81 -5.37
CA GLY A 71 -2.06 -12.48 -6.59
C GLY A 71 -1.35 -11.37 -7.37
N ASP A 72 -1.19 -11.60 -8.69
CA ASP A 72 -0.66 -10.59 -9.60
C ASP A 72 -1.80 -9.95 -10.40
N ASP A 73 -2.04 -8.66 -10.16
CA ASP A 73 -3.04 -7.88 -10.88
C ASP A 73 -2.43 -6.91 -11.90
N ALA A 74 -1.11 -6.80 -11.95
CA ALA A 74 -0.35 -5.88 -12.83
C ALA A 74 -0.89 -4.42 -12.84
N CYS A 75 -1.61 -3.98 -11.81
CA CYS A 75 -2.40 -2.74 -11.76
C CYS A 75 -3.51 -2.65 -12.83
N ASP A 76 -3.92 -3.76 -13.44
CA ASP A 76 -5.05 -3.79 -14.38
C ASP A 76 -6.35 -4.08 -13.64
N PRO A 77 -7.38 -3.22 -13.76
CA PRO A 77 -8.66 -3.42 -13.06
C PRO A 77 -9.37 -4.73 -13.38
N ARG A 78 -9.25 -5.23 -14.62
CA ARG A 78 -9.90 -6.49 -15.04
C ARG A 78 -9.14 -7.69 -14.48
N GLN A 79 -7.81 -7.62 -14.51
CA GLN A 79 -6.97 -8.66 -13.90
C GLN A 79 -7.17 -8.71 -12.39
N ALA A 80 -7.35 -7.56 -11.73
CA ALA A 80 -7.65 -7.50 -10.30
C ALA A 80 -8.96 -8.23 -9.94
N VAL A 81 -10.01 -8.10 -10.76
CA VAL A 81 -11.25 -8.86 -10.57
C VAL A 81 -11.02 -10.37 -10.79
N ALA A 82 -10.22 -10.75 -11.78
CA ALA A 82 -9.88 -12.16 -12.01
C ALA A 82 -9.10 -12.75 -10.81
N VAL A 83 -8.11 -12.02 -10.29
CA VAL A 83 -7.37 -12.38 -9.08
C VAL A 83 -8.31 -12.51 -7.88
N ALA A 84 -9.22 -11.56 -7.68
CA ALA A 84 -10.18 -11.62 -6.58
C ALA A 84 -11.03 -12.90 -6.65
N ASN A 85 -11.57 -13.24 -7.82
CA ASN A 85 -12.32 -14.49 -8.01
C ASN A 85 -11.46 -15.75 -7.76
N GLN A 86 -10.18 -15.74 -8.18
CA GLN A 86 -9.25 -16.82 -7.88
C GLN A 86 -9.05 -17.00 -6.37
N MET A 87 -8.89 -15.91 -5.63
CA MET A 87 -8.70 -15.93 -4.19
C MET A 87 -9.96 -16.40 -3.45
N VAL A 88 -11.14 -16.04 -3.96
CA VAL A 88 -12.42 -16.59 -3.49
C VAL A 88 -12.46 -18.12 -3.64
N GLN A 89 -12.10 -18.63 -4.82
CA GLN A 89 -12.06 -20.08 -5.08
C GLN A 89 -11.10 -20.81 -4.13
N LYS A 90 -9.99 -20.18 -3.77
CA LYS A 90 -9.04 -20.69 -2.75
C LYS A 90 -9.57 -20.56 -1.34
N LYS A 91 -10.70 -19.90 -1.10
CA LYS A 91 -11.35 -19.72 0.20
C LYS A 91 -10.49 -18.95 1.21
N ILE A 92 -9.76 -17.93 0.75
CA ILE A 92 -9.01 -17.05 1.65
C ILE A 92 -9.95 -16.39 2.66
N LYS A 93 -9.42 -16.02 3.82
CA LYS A 93 -10.15 -15.32 4.88
C LYS A 93 -9.83 -13.83 4.94
N PHE A 94 -8.69 -13.45 4.36
CA PHE A 94 -8.18 -12.09 4.42
C PHE A 94 -7.36 -11.75 3.17
N MET A 95 -7.58 -10.55 2.66
CA MET A 95 -6.82 -9.95 1.56
C MET A 95 -6.10 -8.69 2.04
N ALA A 96 -4.77 -8.72 2.06
CA ALA A 96 -3.92 -7.52 2.18
C ALA A 96 -3.67 -6.96 0.78
N GLY A 97 -4.49 -6.04 0.34
CA GLY A 97 -4.43 -5.54 -1.04
C GLY A 97 -5.75 -4.93 -1.54
N HIS A 98 -5.85 -4.62 -2.82
CA HIS A 98 -4.74 -4.55 -3.77
C HIS A 98 -3.87 -3.30 -3.57
N PHE A 99 -2.81 -3.14 -4.38
CA PHE A 99 -1.97 -1.94 -4.32
C PHE A 99 -2.66 -0.76 -5.01
N CYS A 100 -2.88 -0.88 -6.31
CA CYS A 100 -3.43 0.20 -7.12
C CYS A 100 -4.90 0.46 -6.79
N SER A 101 -5.30 1.73 -6.63
CA SER A 101 -6.71 2.09 -6.40
C SER A 101 -7.63 1.58 -7.51
N GLY A 102 -7.14 1.59 -8.77
CA GLY A 102 -7.87 1.03 -9.92
C GLY A 102 -8.10 -0.47 -9.84
N SER A 103 -7.28 -1.20 -9.09
CA SER A 103 -7.41 -2.63 -8.80
C SER A 103 -8.32 -2.87 -7.59
N SER A 104 -8.05 -2.17 -6.47
CA SER A 104 -8.80 -2.35 -5.22
C SER A 104 -10.29 -2.05 -5.36
N ILE A 105 -10.65 -0.98 -6.08
CA ILE A 105 -12.04 -0.54 -6.22
C ILE A 105 -12.95 -1.62 -6.84
N PRO A 106 -12.64 -2.20 -8.00
CA PRO A 106 -13.47 -3.27 -8.55
C PRO A 106 -13.33 -4.61 -7.80
N ALA A 107 -12.14 -4.96 -7.30
CA ALA A 107 -11.93 -6.19 -6.54
C ALA A 107 -12.70 -6.20 -5.21
N SER A 108 -12.87 -5.04 -4.56
CA SER A 108 -13.60 -4.91 -3.29
C SER A 108 -15.06 -5.36 -3.39
N LYS A 109 -15.69 -5.22 -4.57
CA LYS A 109 -17.01 -5.73 -4.82
C LYS A 109 -17.05 -7.26 -4.68
N VAL A 110 -16.10 -7.95 -5.31
CA VAL A 110 -16.00 -9.43 -5.25
C VAL A 110 -15.80 -9.87 -3.81
N TYR A 111 -14.86 -9.25 -3.08
CA TYR A 111 -14.61 -9.60 -1.68
C TYR A 111 -15.81 -9.30 -0.78
N ASN A 112 -16.57 -8.23 -1.05
CA ASN A 112 -17.77 -7.90 -0.29
C ASN A 112 -18.88 -8.93 -0.51
N GLU A 113 -19.11 -9.37 -1.74
CA GLU A 113 -20.12 -10.38 -2.09
C GLU A 113 -19.81 -11.75 -1.45
N GLU A 114 -18.53 -12.08 -1.28
CA GLU A 114 -18.05 -13.36 -0.76
C GLU A 114 -17.64 -13.32 0.73
N GLY A 115 -17.87 -12.20 1.40
CA GLY A 115 -17.62 -12.09 2.84
C GLY A 115 -16.15 -12.17 3.24
N ILE A 116 -15.23 -11.68 2.39
CA ILE A 116 -13.78 -11.66 2.66
C ILE A 116 -13.38 -10.28 3.17
N LEU A 117 -12.64 -10.24 4.27
CA LEU A 117 -12.04 -9.02 4.79
C LEU A 117 -10.93 -8.53 3.86
N GLN A 118 -11.00 -7.26 3.46
CA GLN A 118 -9.97 -6.59 2.67
C GLN A 118 -9.35 -5.43 3.48
N ILE A 119 -8.04 -5.42 3.62
CA ILE A 119 -7.29 -4.28 4.15
C ILE A 119 -6.22 -3.91 3.13
N THR A 120 -6.40 -2.80 2.41
CA THR A 120 -5.36 -2.35 1.50
C THR A 120 -4.28 -1.57 2.23
N PRO A 121 -2.99 -1.83 1.94
CA PRO A 121 -1.90 -1.04 2.49
C PRO A 121 -1.63 0.26 1.71
N ALA A 122 -2.15 0.40 0.47
CA ALA A 122 -1.65 1.38 -0.48
C ALA A 122 -2.69 2.10 -1.34
N SER A 123 -3.92 1.58 -1.46
CA SER A 123 -4.95 2.24 -2.26
C SER A 123 -5.51 3.45 -1.53
N THR A 124 -5.17 4.64 -2.02
CA THR A 124 -5.45 5.93 -1.36
C THR A 124 -6.71 6.62 -1.88
N ASN A 125 -7.24 6.20 -3.04
CA ASN A 125 -8.41 6.87 -3.62
C ASN A 125 -9.63 6.79 -2.68
N PRO A 126 -10.31 7.92 -2.37
CA PRO A 126 -11.48 7.96 -1.50
C PRO A 126 -12.60 7.03 -1.92
N LYS A 127 -12.79 6.84 -3.24
CA LYS A 127 -13.88 6.02 -3.79
C LYS A 127 -13.88 4.59 -3.25
N LEU A 128 -12.72 4.05 -2.86
CA LEU A 128 -12.64 2.68 -2.35
C LEU A 128 -13.54 2.45 -1.13
N THR A 129 -13.52 3.35 -0.16
CA THR A 129 -14.32 3.27 1.07
C THR A 129 -15.68 4.00 0.96
N GLU A 130 -15.82 4.91 -0.02
CA GLU A 130 -17.10 5.58 -0.32
C GLU A 130 -18.12 4.67 -1.02
N GLN A 131 -17.75 3.47 -1.47
CA GLN A 131 -18.67 2.48 -2.03
C GLN A 131 -19.64 1.89 -0.97
N GLY A 132 -19.36 2.08 0.32
CA GLY A 132 -20.19 1.62 1.42
C GLY A 132 -20.02 0.14 1.78
N TYR A 133 -18.99 -0.53 1.27
CA TYR A 133 -18.67 -1.90 1.65
C TYR A 133 -18.08 -1.96 3.06
N LYS A 134 -18.68 -2.78 3.93
CA LYS A 134 -18.31 -2.83 5.35
C LYS A 134 -17.00 -3.59 5.63
N ASN A 135 -16.61 -4.45 4.71
CA ASN A 135 -15.44 -5.34 4.79
C ASN A 135 -14.14 -4.71 4.30
N VAL A 136 -14.15 -3.44 3.89
CA VAL A 136 -13.01 -2.74 3.29
C VAL A 136 -12.38 -1.78 4.31
N PHE A 137 -11.07 -1.92 4.51
CA PHE A 137 -10.26 -1.07 5.38
C PHE A 137 -8.97 -0.68 4.67
N ARG A 138 -8.24 0.31 5.20
CA ARG A 138 -6.91 0.67 4.71
C ARG A 138 -5.95 1.03 5.85
N THR A 139 -4.68 0.70 5.70
CA THR A 139 -3.63 1.13 6.63
C THR A 139 -2.91 2.40 6.17
N CYS A 140 -3.12 2.84 4.94
CA CYS A 140 -2.62 4.11 4.38
C CYS A 140 -3.64 5.24 4.54
N GLY A 141 -3.21 6.47 4.22
CA GLY A 141 -4.10 7.64 4.17
C GLY A 141 -4.94 7.69 2.89
N ARG A 142 -5.63 8.85 2.69
CA ARG A 142 -6.52 9.10 1.55
C ARG A 142 -6.01 10.27 0.70
N ASP A 143 -6.31 10.24 -0.60
CA ASP A 143 -5.92 11.27 -1.57
C ASP A 143 -6.57 12.63 -1.28
N ASP A 144 -7.78 12.66 -0.70
CA ASP A 144 -8.43 13.91 -0.32
C ASP A 144 -7.75 14.61 0.88
N VAL A 145 -7.03 13.87 1.73
CA VAL A 145 -6.13 14.46 2.75
C VAL A 145 -4.78 14.83 2.13
N GLN A 146 -4.21 13.94 1.32
CA GLN A 146 -2.92 14.13 0.66
C GLN A 146 -2.92 15.32 -0.31
N GLY A 147 -3.93 15.41 -1.17
CA GLY A 147 -4.07 16.49 -2.14
C GLY A 147 -4.27 17.86 -1.47
N ILE A 148 -5.04 17.90 -0.37
CA ILE A 148 -5.19 19.10 0.45
C ILE A 148 -3.85 19.52 1.05
N TYR A 149 -3.09 18.60 1.64
CA TYR A 149 -1.77 18.87 2.21
C TYR A 149 -0.81 19.44 1.14
N ALA A 150 -0.73 18.75 -0.01
CA ALA A 150 0.12 19.14 -1.11
C ALA A 150 -0.19 20.54 -1.64
N ALA A 151 -1.47 20.85 -1.90
CA ALA A 151 -1.88 22.16 -2.39
C ALA A 151 -1.64 23.27 -1.36
N ASN A 152 -1.93 23.02 -0.08
CA ASN A 152 -1.62 23.97 0.98
C ASN A 152 -0.12 24.25 1.05
N TYR A 153 0.73 23.23 0.99
CA TYR A 153 2.18 23.38 0.99
C TYR A 153 2.66 24.26 -0.17
N VAL A 154 2.15 24.03 -1.38
CA VAL A 154 2.47 24.83 -2.57
C VAL A 154 2.11 26.31 -2.36
N VAL A 155 0.91 26.60 -1.87
CA VAL A 155 0.43 27.97 -1.65
C VAL A 155 1.19 28.65 -0.50
N ASP A 156 1.36 27.98 0.63
CA ASP A 156 1.99 28.56 1.84
C ASP A 156 3.48 28.81 1.65
N LYS A 157 4.18 27.92 0.94
CA LYS A 157 5.61 28.08 0.62
C LYS A 157 5.85 28.85 -0.69
N LYS A 158 4.78 29.27 -1.39
CA LYS A 158 4.84 30.01 -2.67
C LYS A 158 5.68 29.28 -3.73
N ILE A 159 5.47 27.98 -3.85
CA ILE A 159 6.18 27.14 -4.83
C ILE A 159 5.45 27.20 -6.15
N GLY A 160 5.99 27.96 -7.09
CA GLY A 160 5.40 28.15 -8.40
C GLY A 160 4.26 29.16 -8.44
N SER A 161 4.06 29.71 -9.61
CA SER A 161 3.01 30.70 -9.94
C SER A 161 2.19 30.27 -11.15
N LYS A 162 2.78 29.46 -12.05
CA LYS A 162 2.16 28.91 -13.25
C LYS A 162 2.21 27.38 -13.15
N ILE A 163 1.13 26.83 -12.62
CA ILE A 163 1.06 25.42 -12.22
C ILE A 163 0.43 24.60 -13.33
N ALA A 164 1.12 23.54 -13.77
CA ALA A 164 0.52 22.45 -14.55
C ALA A 164 0.18 21.28 -13.64
N ILE A 165 -0.99 20.72 -13.84
CA ILE A 165 -1.42 19.49 -13.19
C ILE A 165 -1.55 18.40 -14.25
N LEU A 166 -0.85 17.31 -14.09
CA LEU A 166 -0.87 16.16 -14.98
C LEU A 166 -1.46 14.93 -14.29
N HIS A 167 -2.10 14.04 -15.05
CA HIS A 167 -2.54 12.77 -14.50
C HIS A 167 -2.51 11.64 -15.53
N ASP A 168 -2.32 10.40 -15.06
CA ASP A 168 -2.20 9.17 -15.84
C ASP A 168 -3.53 8.50 -16.20
N LYS A 169 -4.66 9.16 -15.99
CA LYS A 169 -6.03 8.65 -16.17
C LYS A 169 -6.43 7.50 -15.24
N SER A 170 -5.53 6.96 -14.43
CA SER A 170 -5.89 5.93 -13.45
C SER A 170 -6.82 6.46 -12.37
N ALA A 171 -7.50 5.56 -11.65
CA ALA A 171 -8.31 5.96 -10.50
C ALA A 171 -7.47 6.67 -9.43
N TYR A 172 -6.22 6.22 -9.20
CA TYR A 172 -5.28 6.89 -8.29
C TYR A 172 -4.83 8.24 -8.83
N GLY A 173 -4.13 8.27 -9.95
CA GLY A 173 -3.45 9.47 -10.40
C GLY A 173 -4.41 10.62 -10.73
N LYS A 174 -5.54 10.30 -11.41
CA LYS A 174 -6.58 11.31 -11.66
C LYS A 174 -7.24 11.76 -10.36
N GLY A 175 -7.55 10.85 -9.45
CA GLY A 175 -8.16 11.17 -8.17
C GLY A 175 -7.31 12.11 -7.34
N LEU A 176 -6.02 11.82 -7.19
CA LEU A 176 -5.07 12.68 -6.47
C LEU A 176 -4.91 14.04 -7.14
N ALA A 177 -4.79 14.09 -8.46
CA ALA A 177 -4.71 15.35 -9.22
C ALA A 177 -5.97 16.21 -9.05
N ASP A 178 -7.16 15.61 -9.05
CA ASP A 178 -8.43 16.30 -8.83
C ASP A 178 -8.51 16.89 -7.42
N GLU A 179 -8.07 16.17 -6.38
CA GLU A 179 -8.09 16.69 -5.00
C GLU A 179 -7.05 17.82 -4.81
N PHE A 180 -5.85 17.69 -5.39
CA PHE A 180 -4.87 18.78 -5.41
C PHE A 180 -5.44 20.03 -6.09
N LYS A 181 -5.98 19.89 -7.31
CA LYS A 181 -6.62 20.99 -8.07
C LYS A 181 -7.72 21.67 -7.27
N LYS A 182 -8.64 20.90 -6.73
CA LYS A 182 -9.78 21.38 -5.95
C LYS A 182 -9.33 22.23 -4.76
N GLN A 183 -8.33 21.80 -4.01
CA GLN A 183 -7.79 22.56 -2.88
C GLN A 183 -7.01 23.78 -3.34
N LEU A 184 -6.21 23.66 -4.41
CA LEU A 184 -5.46 24.77 -5.00
C LEU A 184 -6.41 25.92 -5.39
N ASN A 185 -7.49 25.58 -6.13
CA ASN A 185 -8.50 26.55 -6.54
C ASN A 185 -9.25 27.17 -5.35
N LYS A 186 -9.57 26.35 -4.31
CA LYS A 186 -10.15 26.83 -3.05
C LYS A 186 -9.25 27.86 -2.34
N ARG A 187 -7.93 27.75 -2.50
CA ARG A 187 -6.94 28.69 -1.97
C ARG A 187 -6.71 29.91 -2.88
N GLY A 188 -7.50 30.06 -3.95
CA GLY A 188 -7.45 31.20 -4.89
C GLY A 188 -6.34 31.11 -5.93
N VAL A 189 -5.67 29.97 -6.08
CA VAL A 189 -4.67 29.71 -7.12
C VAL A 189 -5.27 28.78 -8.17
N ASN A 190 -5.21 29.19 -9.45
CA ASN A 190 -5.68 28.37 -10.55
C ASN A 190 -4.51 27.81 -11.33
N GLU A 191 -4.61 26.58 -11.73
CA GLU A 191 -3.66 25.95 -12.66
C GLU A 191 -3.77 26.60 -14.05
N VAL A 192 -2.65 26.69 -14.75
CA VAL A 192 -2.62 27.18 -16.17
C VAL A 192 -2.80 26.02 -17.13
N MET A 193 -2.69 24.77 -16.65
CA MET A 193 -2.82 23.57 -17.46
C MET A 193 -3.29 22.40 -16.62
N TYR A 194 -4.27 21.64 -17.13
CA TYR A 194 -4.71 20.35 -16.58
C TYR A 194 -4.76 19.34 -17.72
N GLU A 195 -3.81 18.41 -17.77
CA GLU A 195 -3.61 17.51 -18.90
C GLU A 195 -3.47 16.06 -18.46
N ALA A 196 -3.86 15.16 -19.36
CA ALA A 196 -3.73 13.73 -19.16
C ALA A 196 -2.68 13.12 -20.08
N TYR A 197 -2.03 12.07 -19.58
CA TYR A 197 -1.21 11.13 -20.36
C TYR A 197 -1.71 9.70 -20.15
N ASN A 198 -1.17 8.71 -20.88
CA ASN A 198 -1.55 7.31 -20.67
C ASN A 198 -0.45 6.59 -19.89
N GLN A 199 -0.87 5.68 -19.04
CA GLN A 199 0.05 4.71 -18.46
C GLN A 199 0.73 3.92 -19.58
N GLY A 200 2.05 3.76 -19.46
CA GLY A 200 2.85 3.09 -20.49
C GLY A 200 3.40 4.00 -21.58
N ASP A 201 2.98 5.29 -21.66
CA ASP A 201 3.60 6.26 -22.55
C ASP A 201 5.10 6.40 -22.24
N LYS A 202 5.93 6.53 -23.27
CA LYS A 202 7.39 6.63 -23.14
C LYS A 202 7.97 7.98 -23.62
N ASP A 203 7.23 8.73 -24.41
CA ASP A 203 7.61 10.02 -24.93
C ASP A 203 6.63 11.10 -24.49
N PHE A 204 7.15 12.08 -23.75
CA PHE A 204 6.42 13.23 -23.22
C PHE A 204 6.86 14.56 -23.85
N SER A 205 7.63 14.53 -24.93
CA SER A 205 8.24 15.70 -25.56
C SER A 205 7.22 16.77 -25.94
N ALA A 206 6.08 16.38 -26.51
CA ALA A 206 5.02 17.31 -26.88
C ALA A 206 4.38 17.98 -25.66
N LEU A 207 4.13 17.21 -24.60
CA LEU A 207 3.57 17.70 -23.35
C LEU A 207 4.53 18.69 -22.66
N ILE A 208 5.83 18.38 -22.62
CA ILE A 208 6.87 19.23 -22.06
C ILE A 208 6.99 20.53 -22.87
N THR A 209 6.98 20.45 -24.21
CA THR A 209 6.98 21.63 -25.08
C THR A 209 5.78 22.55 -24.80
N LYS A 210 4.60 21.99 -24.61
CA LYS A 210 3.38 22.71 -24.24
C LYS A 210 3.52 23.41 -22.88
N MET A 211 4.04 22.73 -21.87
CA MET A 211 4.30 23.31 -20.54
C MET A 211 5.32 24.44 -20.60
N LYS A 212 6.43 24.29 -21.36
CA LYS A 212 7.42 25.34 -21.59
C LYS A 212 6.80 26.58 -22.25
N GLY A 213 6.00 26.35 -23.29
CA GLY A 213 5.30 27.46 -24.02
C GLY A 213 4.33 28.22 -23.13
N ALA A 214 3.70 27.55 -22.16
CA ALA A 214 2.83 28.18 -21.17
C ALA A 214 3.60 28.85 -20.01
N GLY A 215 4.91 28.70 -19.96
CA GLY A 215 5.78 29.25 -18.91
C GLY A 215 5.54 28.60 -17.55
N VAL A 216 5.18 27.30 -17.51
CA VAL A 216 4.96 26.54 -16.28
C VAL A 216 6.22 26.50 -15.43
N ASP A 217 6.08 26.73 -14.13
CA ASP A 217 7.17 26.74 -13.15
C ASP A 217 7.00 25.66 -12.06
N LEU A 218 5.80 25.07 -11.94
CA LEU A 218 5.53 23.90 -11.10
C LEU A 218 4.70 22.88 -11.89
N VAL A 219 5.11 21.62 -11.88
CA VAL A 219 4.35 20.48 -12.44
C VAL A 219 3.96 19.55 -11.30
N TYR A 220 2.66 19.43 -11.03
CA TYR A 220 2.11 18.41 -10.13
C TYR A 220 1.67 17.20 -10.94
N ILE A 221 2.16 16.02 -10.59
CA ILE A 221 1.91 14.77 -11.32
C ILE A 221 1.11 13.82 -10.46
N GLY A 222 -0.15 13.57 -10.82
CA GLY A 222 -0.96 12.46 -10.31
C GLY A 222 -0.71 11.21 -11.14
N GLY A 223 0.07 10.29 -10.61
CA GLY A 223 0.48 9.08 -11.33
C GLY A 223 1.60 8.33 -10.63
N TYR A 224 2.05 7.25 -11.26
CA TYR A 224 3.07 6.38 -10.68
C TYR A 224 4.49 6.81 -11.08
N HIS A 225 5.48 6.24 -10.38
CA HIS A 225 6.89 6.59 -10.49
C HIS A 225 7.47 6.42 -11.90
N THR A 226 6.99 5.48 -12.69
CA THR A 226 7.55 5.19 -14.03
C THR A 226 7.37 6.37 -14.97
N GLU A 227 6.15 6.83 -15.18
CA GLU A 227 5.85 7.96 -16.06
C GLU A 227 6.32 9.28 -15.44
N ALA A 228 6.13 9.47 -14.13
CA ALA A 228 6.61 10.64 -13.42
C ALA A 228 8.15 10.78 -13.56
N GLY A 229 8.88 9.69 -13.46
CA GLY A 229 10.33 9.66 -13.68
C GLY A 229 10.71 10.03 -15.13
N LEU A 230 10.01 9.48 -16.12
CA LEU A 230 10.22 9.80 -17.53
C LEU A 230 9.93 11.27 -17.84
N ILE A 231 8.81 11.81 -17.33
CA ILE A 231 8.45 13.23 -17.47
C ILE A 231 9.54 14.10 -16.85
N THR A 232 10.01 13.75 -15.65
CA THR A 232 11.06 14.49 -14.96
C THR A 232 12.35 14.50 -15.77
N ARG A 233 12.84 13.33 -16.21
CA ARG A 233 14.06 13.19 -16.98
C ARG A 233 13.98 13.97 -18.29
N GLN A 234 12.95 13.74 -19.10
CA GLN A 234 12.77 14.40 -20.40
C GLN A 234 12.58 15.91 -20.24
N SER A 235 11.98 16.37 -19.15
CA SER A 235 11.91 17.81 -18.83
C SER A 235 13.30 18.43 -18.72
N ARG A 236 14.20 17.80 -17.98
CA ARG A 236 15.57 18.29 -17.79
C ARG A 236 16.39 18.20 -19.08
N GLU A 237 16.26 17.11 -19.83
CA GLU A 237 16.90 16.91 -21.14
C GLU A 237 16.49 18.01 -22.15
N GLN A 238 15.25 18.52 -22.07
CA GLN A 238 14.75 19.61 -22.89
C GLN A 238 15.00 21.01 -22.28
N GLY A 239 15.78 21.11 -21.23
CA GLY A 239 16.06 22.38 -20.54
C GLY A 239 14.82 23.01 -19.88
N PHE A 240 13.84 22.20 -19.50
CA PHE A 240 12.67 22.63 -18.74
C PHE A 240 12.90 22.42 -17.25
N ALA A 241 13.11 23.52 -16.51
CA ALA A 241 13.57 23.51 -15.13
C ALA A 241 12.45 23.68 -14.09
N ALA A 242 11.18 23.52 -14.46
CA ALA A 242 10.06 23.62 -13.51
C ALA A 242 10.24 22.68 -12.31
N GLN A 243 9.75 23.09 -11.14
CA GLN A 243 9.67 22.23 -9.98
C GLN A 243 8.75 21.05 -10.27
N ILE A 244 9.22 19.83 -10.05
CA ILE A 244 8.39 18.61 -10.13
C ILE A 244 7.90 18.28 -8.73
N MET A 245 6.62 17.93 -8.64
CA MET A 245 5.97 17.48 -7.42
C MET A 245 4.98 16.37 -7.72
N SER A 246 4.86 15.39 -6.85
CA SER A 246 3.91 14.28 -6.96
C SER A 246 3.44 13.82 -5.58
N GLY A 247 2.71 12.70 -5.57
CA GLY A 247 2.24 12.03 -4.36
C GLY A 247 3.13 10.89 -3.92
N ASP A 248 2.54 10.04 -3.15
CA ASP A 248 3.10 8.88 -2.46
C ASP A 248 3.65 7.79 -3.39
N ALA A 249 3.26 7.77 -4.67
CA ALA A 249 3.79 6.80 -5.62
C ALA A 249 5.26 7.07 -6.04
N LEU A 250 5.91 8.08 -5.49
CA LEU A 250 7.35 8.29 -5.68
C LEU A 250 8.21 7.76 -4.52
N VAL A 251 7.62 7.05 -3.54
CA VAL A 251 8.36 6.40 -2.43
C VAL A 251 8.97 5.06 -2.85
N ASP A 252 9.67 5.07 -3.96
CA ASP A 252 10.28 3.89 -4.58
C ASP A 252 11.60 4.26 -5.27
N GLN A 253 12.66 3.50 -5.00
CA GLN A 253 13.98 3.73 -5.59
C GLN A 253 13.99 3.66 -7.12
N GLN A 254 13.00 3.01 -7.74
CA GLN A 254 12.88 3.01 -9.21
C GLN A 254 12.67 4.42 -9.78
N TYR A 255 12.04 5.33 -9.03
CA TYR A 255 11.96 6.73 -9.46
C TYR A 255 13.36 7.30 -9.72
N TRP A 256 14.29 7.14 -8.77
CA TRP A 256 15.66 7.60 -8.93
C TRP A 256 16.44 6.80 -9.99
N GLN A 257 16.19 5.53 -10.13
CA GLN A 257 16.82 4.71 -11.19
C GLN A 257 16.42 5.20 -12.59
N ILE A 258 15.20 5.72 -12.76
CA ILE A 258 14.70 6.28 -14.01
C ILE A 258 15.25 7.68 -14.25
N THR A 259 15.27 8.52 -13.23
CA THR A 259 15.64 9.92 -13.35
C THR A 259 17.15 10.16 -13.24
N GLY A 260 17.84 9.38 -12.40
CA GLY A 260 19.18 9.72 -11.99
C GLY A 260 19.26 11.14 -11.40
N PRO A 261 20.35 11.89 -11.64
CA PRO A 261 20.50 13.25 -11.13
C PRO A 261 19.43 14.24 -11.59
N THR A 262 18.67 13.94 -12.66
CA THR A 262 17.58 14.81 -13.12
C THR A 262 16.39 14.82 -12.16
N GLY A 263 16.28 13.81 -11.28
CA GLY A 263 15.28 13.73 -10.21
C GLY A 263 15.60 14.59 -8.98
N GLU A 264 16.80 15.20 -8.94
CA GLU A 264 17.20 16.06 -7.84
C GLU A 264 16.19 17.18 -7.57
N GLY A 265 15.82 17.36 -6.31
CA GLY A 265 14.88 18.40 -5.89
C GLY A 265 13.40 18.07 -6.10
N THR A 266 13.06 16.91 -6.67
CA THR A 266 11.65 16.49 -6.80
C THR A 266 10.98 16.41 -5.44
N LEU A 267 9.80 17.01 -5.32
CA LEU A 267 8.97 16.99 -4.13
C LEU A 267 7.94 15.87 -4.21
N MET A 268 7.63 15.27 -3.07
CA MET A 268 6.51 14.32 -2.98
C MET A 268 5.90 14.32 -1.59
N THR A 269 4.61 13.98 -1.52
CA THR A 269 3.91 13.78 -0.25
C THR A 269 3.85 12.31 0.10
N PHE A 270 4.12 11.99 1.35
CA PHE A 270 3.90 10.66 1.94
C PHE A 270 3.65 10.80 3.43
N ALA A 271 3.24 9.74 4.09
CA ALA A 271 3.18 9.73 5.55
C ALA A 271 4.59 9.81 6.16
N PRO A 272 4.73 10.17 7.45
CA PRO A 272 6.00 10.05 8.16
C PRO A 272 6.62 8.67 7.97
N ASP A 273 7.92 8.61 7.73
CA ASP A 273 8.62 7.36 7.37
C ASP A 273 8.52 6.32 8.49
N PRO A 274 7.77 5.22 8.29
CA PRO A 274 7.56 4.23 9.33
C PRO A 274 8.84 3.50 9.73
N ARG A 275 9.90 3.52 8.90
CA ARG A 275 11.21 2.93 9.24
C ARG A 275 11.86 3.61 10.44
N ASN A 276 11.47 4.86 10.71
CA ASN A 276 11.96 5.65 11.86
C ASN A 276 11.11 5.44 13.14
N SER A 277 10.00 4.72 13.04
CA SER A 277 9.16 4.40 14.19
C SER A 277 9.88 3.45 15.17
N PRO A 278 9.87 3.72 16.48
CA PRO A 278 10.35 2.75 17.46
C PRO A 278 9.68 1.38 17.36
N ALA A 279 8.40 1.35 16.97
CA ALA A 279 7.63 0.11 16.79
C ALA A 279 8.11 -0.74 15.61
N ALA A 280 8.77 -0.14 14.62
CA ALA A 280 9.30 -0.83 13.46
C ALA A 280 10.72 -1.37 13.63
N LYS A 281 11.44 -0.94 14.66
CA LYS A 281 12.89 -1.18 14.82
C LYS A 281 13.31 -2.63 14.57
N ASP A 282 12.65 -3.57 15.21
CA ASP A 282 13.03 -4.98 15.12
C ASP A 282 12.68 -5.57 13.74
N VAL A 283 11.55 -5.17 13.16
CA VAL A 283 11.12 -5.63 11.84
C VAL A 283 12.01 -5.05 10.75
N VAL A 284 12.36 -3.76 10.84
CA VAL A 284 13.33 -3.12 9.95
C VAL A 284 14.70 -3.81 10.01
N ALA A 285 15.17 -4.17 11.22
CA ALA A 285 16.41 -4.92 11.38
C ALA A 285 16.38 -6.29 10.69
N LYS A 286 15.24 -7.01 10.75
CA LYS A 286 15.05 -8.28 10.06
C LYS A 286 15.13 -8.12 8.54
N PHE A 287 14.47 -7.10 7.97
CA PHE A 287 14.53 -6.83 6.53
C PHE A 287 15.97 -6.49 6.10
N LYS A 288 16.65 -5.64 6.85
CA LYS A 288 18.05 -5.26 6.57
C LYS A 288 19.00 -6.45 6.65
N ALA A 289 18.78 -7.38 7.57
CA ALA A 289 19.54 -8.63 7.65
C ALA A 289 19.37 -9.53 6.41
N GLN A 290 18.25 -9.37 5.68
CA GLN A 290 18.00 -10.02 4.39
C GLN A 290 18.48 -9.19 3.19
N GLY A 291 19.22 -8.09 3.42
CA GLY A 291 19.69 -7.19 2.36
C GLY A 291 18.61 -6.33 1.70
N TYR A 292 17.48 -6.11 2.38
CA TYR A 292 16.36 -5.34 1.86
C TYR A 292 16.04 -4.15 2.78
N ASP A 293 15.91 -2.95 2.19
CA ASP A 293 15.39 -1.79 2.92
C ASP A 293 13.86 -1.74 2.77
N PRO A 294 13.07 -1.83 3.86
CA PRO A 294 11.61 -1.89 3.78
C PRO A 294 10.99 -0.52 3.51
N GLU A 295 11.31 0.05 2.34
CA GLU A 295 10.78 1.32 1.89
C GLU A 295 9.30 1.26 1.51
N GLY A 296 8.72 2.43 1.30
CA GLY A 296 7.38 2.60 0.77
C GLY A 296 6.32 1.86 1.59
N TYR A 297 5.63 0.95 0.92
CA TYR A 297 4.47 0.26 1.46
C TYR A 297 4.78 -1.10 2.13
N THR A 298 6.05 -1.47 2.23
CA THR A 298 6.46 -2.75 2.85
C THR A 298 5.92 -2.89 4.27
N LEU A 299 6.15 -1.87 5.12
CA LEU A 299 5.70 -1.90 6.51
C LEU A 299 4.18 -1.69 6.66
N TYR A 300 3.54 -1.00 5.71
CA TYR A 300 2.08 -0.89 5.66
C TYR A 300 1.40 -2.22 5.38
N THR A 301 1.99 -3.03 4.48
CA THR A 301 1.52 -4.38 4.20
C THR A 301 1.72 -5.28 5.42
N TYR A 302 2.89 -5.22 6.06
CA TYR A 302 3.13 -5.93 7.32
C TYR A 302 2.08 -5.56 8.38
N ALA A 303 1.79 -4.27 8.54
CA ALA A 303 0.78 -3.77 9.48
C ALA A 303 -0.63 -4.28 9.19
N ALA A 304 -1.02 -4.43 7.91
CA ALA A 304 -2.32 -4.99 7.55
C ALA A 304 -2.49 -6.42 8.09
N PHE A 305 -1.45 -7.25 8.03
CA PHE A 305 -1.45 -8.58 8.63
C PHE A 305 -1.47 -8.54 10.16
N GLN A 306 -0.77 -7.58 10.79
CA GLN A 306 -0.86 -7.41 12.25
C GLN A 306 -2.28 -7.07 12.69
N VAL A 307 -2.92 -6.12 11.98
CA VAL A 307 -4.30 -5.72 12.24
C VAL A 307 -5.25 -6.91 12.10
N PHE A 308 -5.13 -7.68 11.01
CA PHE A 308 -5.94 -8.89 10.82
C PHE A 308 -5.75 -9.91 11.95
N ALA A 309 -4.51 -10.24 12.28
CA ALA A 309 -4.21 -11.22 13.30
C ALA A 309 -4.75 -10.81 14.68
N GLU A 310 -4.51 -9.57 15.07
CA GLU A 310 -5.00 -9.05 16.35
C GLU A 310 -6.54 -8.95 16.37
N ALA A 311 -7.17 -8.55 15.26
CA ALA A 311 -8.63 -8.51 15.15
C ALA A 311 -9.25 -9.89 15.31
N ALA A 312 -8.68 -10.93 14.69
CA ALA A 312 -9.14 -12.29 14.80
C ALA A 312 -9.01 -12.82 16.25
N GLU A 313 -7.89 -12.52 16.93
CA GLU A 313 -7.68 -12.90 18.33
C GLU A 313 -8.66 -12.20 19.29
N ARG A 314 -8.92 -10.90 19.07
CA ARG A 314 -9.92 -10.13 19.85
C ARG A 314 -11.34 -10.64 19.61
N ALA A 315 -11.68 -10.93 18.37
CA ALA A 315 -12.99 -11.47 17.98
C ALA A 315 -13.18 -12.93 18.37
N LYS A 316 -12.09 -13.66 18.64
CA LYS A 316 -12.03 -15.12 18.79
C LYS A 316 -12.73 -15.86 17.64
N SER A 317 -12.62 -15.30 16.42
CA SER A 317 -13.36 -15.75 15.24
C SER A 317 -12.75 -15.19 13.96
N LEU A 318 -12.99 -15.91 12.85
CA LEU A 318 -12.72 -15.45 11.49
C LEU A 318 -14.02 -15.02 10.76
N GLU A 319 -15.14 -14.99 11.46
CA GLU A 319 -16.40 -14.50 10.89
C GLU A 319 -16.33 -13.00 10.62
N LEU A 320 -16.67 -12.60 9.39
CA LEU A 320 -16.49 -11.23 8.92
C LEU A 320 -17.14 -10.18 9.81
N ASP A 321 -18.40 -10.38 10.21
CA ASP A 321 -19.12 -9.40 11.04
C ASP A 321 -18.47 -9.19 12.41
N LYS A 322 -17.91 -10.25 13.00
CA LYS A 322 -17.17 -10.17 14.25
C LYS A 322 -15.85 -9.43 14.08
N LEU A 323 -15.14 -9.68 12.96
CA LEU A 323 -13.92 -8.95 12.62
C LEU A 323 -14.21 -7.45 12.40
N ILE A 324 -15.22 -7.12 11.62
CA ILE A 324 -15.62 -5.73 11.35
C ILE A 324 -15.94 -4.99 12.67
N LYS A 325 -16.67 -5.64 13.57
CA LYS A 325 -17.01 -5.04 14.86
C LYS A 325 -15.76 -4.63 15.64
N VAL A 326 -14.83 -5.56 15.86
CA VAL A 326 -13.61 -5.27 16.64
C VAL A 326 -12.68 -4.30 15.91
N LEU A 327 -12.64 -4.33 14.56
CA LEU A 327 -11.85 -3.40 13.76
C LEU A 327 -12.31 -1.96 13.96
N ARG A 328 -13.61 -1.69 14.03
CA ARG A 328 -14.17 -0.34 14.23
C ARG A 328 -14.07 0.16 15.66
N GLU A 329 -14.11 -0.73 16.64
CA GLU A 329 -14.06 -0.40 18.06
C GLU A 329 -12.64 -0.29 18.61
N GLY A 330 -11.66 -0.92 17.94
CA GLY A 330 -10.30 -1.11 18.45
C GLY A 330 -9.27 -0.09 17.99
N THR A 331 -8.18 -0.03 18.77
CA THR A 331 -6.90 0.52 18.33
C THR A 331 -5.90 -0.63 18.25
N TYR A 332 -5.11 -0.68 17.18
CA TYR A 332 -4.18 -1.75 16.85
C TYR A 332 -2.75 -1.22 16.88
N ASN A 333 -1.91 -1.83 17.70
CA ASN A 333 -0.51 -1.47 17.77
C ASN A 333 0.26 -2.17 16.65
N THR A 334 0.75 -1.40 15.70
CA THR A 334 1.44 -1.93 14.52
C THR A 334 2.84 -1.36 14.37
N VAL A 335 3.62 -1.92 13.45
CA VAL A 335 4.96 -1.42 13.11
C VAL A 335 4.94 0.02 12.57
N ILE A 336 3.82 0.48 12.00
CA ILE A 336 3.66 1.85 11.53
C ILE A 336 3.02 2.78 12.58
N GLY A 337 2.91 2.30 13.83
CA GLY A 337 2.26 3.01 14.92
C GLY A 337 0.84 2.50 15.22
N PRO A 338 0.12 3.14 16.14
CA PRO A 338 -1.24 2.77 16.49
C PRO A 338 -2.22 3.13 15.36
N LEU A 339 -3.06 2.18 14.96
CA LEU A 339 -4.10 2.36 13.96
C LEU A 339 -5.48 2.21 14.58
N ALA A 340 -6.40 3.10 14.25
CA ALA A 340 -7.82 2.98 14.52
C ALA A 340 -8.59 3.38 13.27
N PHE A 341 -9.73 2.74 13.04
CA PHE A 341 -10.53 2.92 11.83
C PHE A 341 -11.80 3.70 12.11
N ASP A 342 -12.24 4.50 11.14
CA ASP A 342 -13.53 5.15 11.15
C ASP A 342 -14.65 4.22 10.67
N GLU A 343 -15.87 4.73 10.54
CA GLU A 343 -17.03 3.96 10.10
C GLU A 343 -16.93 3.45 8.66
N LYS A 344 -16.12 4.11 7.83
CA LYS A 344 -15.90 3.71 6.43
C LYS A 344 -14.78 2.69 6.27
N GLY A 345 -13.92 2.52 7.29
CA GLY A 345 -12.74 1.67 7.25
C GLY A 345 -11.44 2.42 6.93
N ASP A 346 -11.48 3.74 6.93
CA ASP A 346 -10.29 4.58 6.77
C ASP A 346 -9.58 4.76 8.12
N ILE A 347 -8.25 4.93 8.10
CA ILE A 347 -7.53 5.25 9.34
C ILE A 347 -7.95 6.63 9.84
N LYS A 348 -8.09 6.75 11.16
CA LYS A 348 -8.32 8.04 11.82
C LYS A 348 -7.03 8.86 11.83
N ASN A 349 -7.16 10.15 11.51
CA ASN A 349 -6.06 11.12 11.58
C ASN A 349 -4.81 10.74 10.75
N PRO A 350 -4.96 10.46 9.42
CA PRO A 350 -3.82 10.23 8.57
C PRO A 350 -2.93 11.48 8.53
N GLU A 351 -1.62 11.28 8.65
CA GLU A 351 -0.64 12.35 8.56
C GLU A 351 0.06 12.28 7.20
N TYR A 352 0.33 13.45 6.62
CA TYR A 352 1.16 13.59 5.43
C TYR A 352 2.24 14.63 5.68
N VAL A 353 3.44 14.36 5.16
CA VAL A 353 4.59 15.26 5.22
C VAL A 353 5.19 15.41 3.83
N MET A 354 6.02 16.44 3.65
CA MET A 354 6.70 16.70 2.40
C MET A 354 8.09 16.06 2.41
N TYR A 355 8.41 15.36 1.34
CA TYR A 355 9.72 14.79 1.07
C TYR A 355 10.37 15.48 -0.13
N ARG A 356 11.69 15.39 -0.17
CA ARG A 356 12.50 15.80 -1.32
C ARG A 356 13.47 14.68 -1.69
N TRP A 357 13.53 14.39 -2.97
CA TRP A 357 14.57 13.55 -3.54
C TRP A 357 15.89 14.33 -3.63
N SER A 358 16.96 13.77 -3.12
CA SER A 358 18.31 14.32 -3.18
C SER A 358 19.35 13.22 -3.06
N ASN A 359 20.35 13.23 -3.95
CA ASN A 359 21.44 12.26 -3.96
C ASN A 359 20.99 10.79 -3.89
N GLY A 360 19.91 10.44 -4.58
CA GLY A 360 19.39 9.07 -4.63
C GLY A 360 18.56 8.64 -3.43
N GLN A 361 18.23 9.56 -2.55
CA GLN A 361 17.41 9.30 -1.35
C GLN A 361 16.28 10.33 -1.27
N TYR A 362 15.15 9.93 -0.72
CA TYR A 362 14.12 10.88 -0.34
C TYR A 362 14.15 11.11 1.17
N THR A 363 14.11 12.35 1.56
CA THR A 363 14.15 12.76 2.97
C THR A 363 13.03 13.73 3.27
N GLU A 364 12.45 13.61 4.48
CA GLU A 364 11.43 14.52 4.97
C GLU A 364 11.99 15.95 5.09
N ILE A 365 11.24 16.92 4.58
CA ILE A 365 11.51 18.34 4.76
C ILE A 365 10.95 18.74 6.13
N LYS A 366 11.83 18.91 7.10
CA LYS A 366 11.47 19.46 8.40
C LYS A 366 11.22 20.96 8.22
N GLY A 367 10.00 21.40 8.54
CA GLY A 367 9.33 22.64 8.24
C GLY A 367 9.97 23.95 8.63
#